data_6958df9e55f00b745bdc0db067bcf9ee
#
_entry.id   6958df9e55f00b745bdc0db067bcf9ee
#
_cell.length_a   1.000
_cell.length_b   1.000
_cell.length_c   1.000
_cell.angle_alpha   90.00
_cell.angle_beta   90.00
_cell.angle_gamma   90.00
#
_symmetry.space_group_name_H-M   'P 1'
#
loop_
_entity.id
_entity.type
_entity.pdbx_description
1 polymer ?
#
loop_
_entity_poly.entity_id
_entity_poly.type
_entity_poly.pdbx_seq_one_letter_code
_entity_poly.pdbx_strand_id
1 'polypeptide(L)' 'MSYTLLFRICSMLHIACMAPMTDGVTYPDFSSCVLAGTKVANELIITLTPEEINKDQIYIQFACIKKPEPNI' A
#
# COMPACT_ATOMS: atom_id res chain seq x y z
N MET A 1 6.56 19.56 2.10
CA MET A 1 7.04 18.18 1.91
C MET A 1 5.89 17.33 1.44
N SER A 2 6.18 16.43 0.52
CA SER A 2 5.14 15.56 -0.01
C SER A 2 5.53 14.10 0.12
N TYR A 3 4.53 13.23 0.07
CA TYR A 3 4.71 11.80 0.24
C TYR A 3 4.06 11.05 -0.91
N THR A 4 4.67 9.93 -1.27
CA THR A 4 4.13 8.99 -2.25
C THR A 4 3.69 7.74 -1.52
N LEU A 5 2.50 7.27 -1.84
CA LEU A 5 1.98 6.02 -1.29
C LEU A 5 2.44 4.85 -2.15
N LEU A 6 3.08 3.88 -1.52
CA LEU A 6 3.41 2.60 -2.15
C LEU A 6 2.64 1.51 -1.43
N PHE A 7 2.10 0.58 -2.17
CA PHE A 7 1.40 -0.57 -1.58
C PHE A 7 1.71 -1.82 -2.38
N ARG A 8 1.59 -2.96 -1.72
CA ARG A 8 1.84 -4.26 -2.35
C ARG A 8 1.03 -5.35 -1.69
N ILE A 9 0.76 -6.39 -2.46
CA ILE A 9 0.05 -7.58 -1.99
C ILE A 9 1.09 -8.62 -1.60
N CYS A 10 0.94 -9.18 -0.41
CA CYS A 10 1.88 -10.14 0.14
C CYS A 10 1.17 -11.43 0.56
N SER A 11 1.95 -12.50 0.64
CA SER A 11 1.49 -13.80 1.14
C SER A 11 2.41 -14.25 2.28
N MET A 12 1.83 -14.48 3.45
CA MET A 12 2.58 -15.03 4.59
C MET A 12 2.97 -16.48 4.34
N LEU A 13 2.11 -17.22 3.64
CA LEU A 13 2.34 -18.62 3.35
C LEU A 13 3.59 -18.83 2.48
N HIS A 14 3.76 -18.00 1.47
CA HIS A 14 4.89 -18.08 0.54
C HIS A 14 6.03 -17.14 0.92
N ILE A 15 5.83 -16.31 1.94
CA ILE A 15 6.80 -15.29 2.39
C ILE A 15 7.27 -14.46 1.19
N ALA A 16 6.31 -13.98 0.41
CA ALA A 16 6.58 -13.27 -0.84
C ALA A 16 5.60 -12.12 -1.00
N CYS A 17 6.07 -11.07 -1.66
CA CYS A 17 5.25 -9.90 -1.99
C CYS A 17 5.36 -9.59 -3.48
N MET A 18 4.29 -9.02 -4.03
CA MET A 18 4.32 -8.49 -5.38
C MET A 18 5.13 -7.20 -5.40
N ALA A 19 5.52 -6.76 -6.59
CA ALA A 19 6.22 -5.49 -6.75
C ALA A 19 5.35 -4.35 -6.23
N PRO A 20 5.96 -3.33 -5.58
CA PRO A 20 5.19 -2.20 -5.07
C PRO A 20 4.49 -1.44 -6.19
N MET A 21 3.30 -0.95 -5.87
CA MET A 21 2.49 -0.15 -6.78
C MET A 21 2.22 1.21 -6.12
N THR A 22 1.91 2.21 -6.93
CA THR A 22 1.51 3.52 -6.42
C THR A 22 0.17 3.91 -7.03
N ASP A 23 -0.58 4.74 -6.30
CA ASP A 23 -1.83 5.30 -6.81
C ASP A 23 -1.61 6.53 -7.70
N GLY A 24 -0.35 6.96 -7.84
CA GLY A 24 -0.02 8.14 -8.64
C GLY A 24 -0.35 9.46 -7.99
N VAL A 25 -0.80 9.46 -6.76
CA VAL A 25 -1.18 10.66 -6.03
C VAL A 25 -0.03 11.11 -5.13
N THR A 26 0.16 12.43 -5.04
CA THR A 26 1.12 13.03 -4.12
C THR A 26 0.35 13.59 -2.93
N TYR A 27 0.74 13.21 -1.73
CA TYR A 27 0.06 13.63 -0.51
C TYR A 27 0.84 14.74 0.18
N PRO A 28 0.16 15.75 0.71
CA PRO A 28 0.84 16.93 1.28
C PRO A 28 1.54 16.64 2.60
N ASP A 29 1.10 15.65 3.36
CA ASP A 29 1.70 15.30 4.64
C ASP A 29 1.62 13.80 4.89
N PHE A 30 2.32 13.34 5.92
CA PHE A 30 2.39 11.93 6.28
C PHE A 30 1.00 11.39 6.69
N SER A 31 0.27 12.15 7.46
CA SER A 31 -1.06 11.79 7.95
C SER A 31 -2.02 11.49 6.79
N SER A 32 -2.06 12.38 5.79
CA SER A 32 -2.91 12.19 4.61
C SER A 32 -2.53 10.91 3.86
N CYS A 33 -1.23 10.66 3.73
CA CYS A 33 -0.74 9.46 3.06
C CYS A 33 -1.13 8.19 3.82
N VAL A 34 -0.98 8.18 5.15
CA VAL A 34 -1.34 7.02 5.98
C VAL A 34 -2.84 6.73 5.91
N LEU A 35 -3.67 7.76 5.96
CA LEU A 35 -5.12 7.58 5.84
C LEU A 35 -5.47 7.00 4.47
N ALA A 36 -4.86 7.51 3.41
CA ALA A 36 -5.08 6.99 2.06
C ALA A 36 -4.59 5.54 1.95
N GLY A 37 -3.44 5.23 2.55
CA GLY A 37 -2.89 3.87 2.53
C GLY A 37 -3.80 2.86 3.22
N THR A 38 -4.35 3.23 4.36
CA THR A 38 -5.30 2.40 5.10
C THR A 38 -6.56 2.15 4.26
N LYS A 39 -7.04 3.18 3.59
CA LYS A 39 -8.22 3.06 2.74
C LYS A 39 -7.95 2.14 1.54
N VAL A 40 -6.83 2.33 0.86
CA VAL A 40 -6.44 1.51 -0.29
C VAL A 40 -6.28 0.05 0.13
N ALA A 41 -5.59 -0.20 1.24
CA ALA A 41 -5.39 -1.55 1.75
C ALA A 41 -6.73 -2.23 2.04
N ASN A 42 -7.65 -1.51 2.67
CA ASN A 42 -8.98 -2.05 2.97
C ASN A 42 -9.77 -2.34 1.69
N GLU A 43 -9.75 -1.42 0.74
CA GLU A 43 -10.46 -1.61 -0.53
C GLU A 43 -9.91 -2.80 -1.32
N LEU A 44 -8.61 -2.99 -1.32
CA LEU A 44 -7.99 -4.13 -2.01
C LEU A 44 -8.36 -5.44 -1.33
N ILE A 45 -8.26 -5.51 0.00
CA ILE A 45 -8.49 -6.75 0.71
C ILE A 45 -9.94 -7.22 0.63
N ILE A 46 -10.90 -6.30 0.59
CA ILE A 46 -12.32 -6.67 0.49
C ILE A 46 -12.72 -7.10 -0.92
N THR A 47 -11.87 -6.90 -1.93
CA THR A 47 -12.14 -7.43 -3.27
C THR A 47 -11.86 -8.93 -3.35
N LEU A 48 -11.15 -9.47 -2.37
CA LEU A 48 -10.84 -10.90 -2.28
C LEU A 48 -11.85 -11.58 -1.36
N THR A 49 -12.12 -12.85 -1.64
CA THR A 49 -12.98 -13.63 -0.75
C THR A 49 -12.17 -14.06 0.48
N PRO A 50 -12.86 -14.30 1.63
CA PRO A 50 -12.15 -14.85 2.80
C PRO A 50 -11.42 -16.17 2.51
N GLU A 51 -11.98 -16.98 1.61
CA GLU A 51 -11.34 -18.23 1.21
C GLU A 51 -10.01 -18.01 0.52
N GLU A 52 -9.97 -17.06 -0.40
CA GLU A 52 -8.72 -16.68 -1.09
C GLU A 52 -7.69 -16.14 -0.12
N ILE A 53 -8.12 -15.26 0.78
CA ILE A 53 -7.23 -14.67 1.79
C ILE A 53 -6.65 -15.74 2.70
N ASN A 54 -7.50 -16.64 3.16
CA ASN A 54 -7.08 -17.69 4.08
C ASN A 54 -6.18 -18.73 3.41
N LYS A 55 -6.46 -19.04 2.14
CA LYS A 55 -5.69 -20.05 1.41
C LYS A 55 -4.22 -19.68 1.28
N ASP A 56 -3.93 -18.45 0.92
CA ASP A 56 -2.57 -17.98 0.69
C ASP A 56 -2.07 -17.05 1.80
N GLN A 57 -2.88 -16.82 2.81
CA GLN A 57 -2.59 -15.89 3.91
C GLN A 57 -2.20 -14.51 3.37
N ILE A 58 -3.10 -13.95 2.56
CA ILE A 58 -2.85 -12.69 1.85
C ILE A 58 -3.04 -11.51 2.79
N TYR A 59 -2.15 -10.54 2.67
CA TYR A 59 -2.27 -9.26 3.37
C TYR A 59 -1.72 -8.14 2.49
N ILE A 60 -2.09 -6.92 2.83
CA ILE A 60 -1.67 -5.74 2.07
C ILE A 60 -0.71 -4.93 2.94
N GLN A 61 0.44 -4.58 2.38
CA GLN A 61 1.38 -3.65 3.02
C GLN A 61 1.35 -2.33 2.28
N PHE A 62 1.52 -1.24 3.02
CA PHE A 62 1.72 0.05 2.39
C PHE A 62 2.79 0.83 3.15
N ALA A 63 3.39 1.78 2.44
CA ALA A 63 4.39 2.66 3.02
C ALA A 63 4.22 4.06 2.43
N CYS A 64 4.50 5.06 3.23
CA CYS A 64 4.48 6.45 2.81
C CYS A 64 5.92 6.91 2.71
N ILE A 65 6.37 7.13 1.48
CA ILE A 65 7.75 7.49 1.18
C ILE A 65 7.83 8.99 0.94
N LYS A 66 8.70 9.63 1.69
CA LYS A 66 8.93 11.06 1.52
C LYS A 66 9.49 11.33 0.13
N LYS A 67 8.79 12.18 -0.61
CA LYS A 67 9.22 12.53 -1.95
C LYS A 67 10.29 13.62 -1.84
N PRO A 68 11.46 13.43 -2.49
CA PRO A 68 12.47 14.47 -2.47
C PRO A 68 11.96 15.72 -3.18
N GLU A 69 12.26 16.89 -2.60
CA GLU A 69 11.92 18.13 -3.25
C GLU A 69 12.90 18.37 -4.40
N PRO A 70 12.41 18.90 -5.52
CA PRO A 70 13.31 19.23 -6.60
C PRO A 70 14.29 20.32 -6.14
N ASN A 71 15.57 20.07 -6.35
CA ASN A 71 16.59 21.07 -6.13
C ASN A 71 16.51 22.08 -7.26
N ILE A 72 16.40 23.30 -6.90
CA ILE A 72 16.38 24.39 -7.86
C ILE A 72 17.81 24.88 -8.09
#